data_51ebef93d4d87298f9f0c5f278d659be
#
_entry.id   51ebef93d4d87298f9f0c5f278d659be
#
_cell.length_a   1.000
_cell.length_b   1.000
_cell.length_c   1.000
_cell.angle_alpha   90.00
_cell.angle_beta   90.00
_cell.angle_gamma   90.00
#
_symmetry.space_group_name_H-M   'P 1'
#
loop_
_entity.id
_entity.type
_entity.pdbx_description
1 polymer ?
#
loop_
_entity_poly.entity_id
_entity_poly.type
_entity_poly.pdbx_seq_one_letter_code
_entity_poly.pdbx_strand_id
1 'polypeptide(L)'
;DGTVDYDYVKRVRDHAEKVGMPLSAFSLNACVIKPTADERKRELDRIRMYMDMAHFLGIKKMRHDTCSGQHPNGINTPEQFEKDFPVFVDAVRELADYAATLGMSTTLENHGLYVNGADRMVRLLNAVDRPNVGMTLDVGNFLCVDDRPEVAVAKCIKYADMIHLKDFY
;
A
#
# COMPACT_ATOMS: atom_id res chain seq x y z
N ASP A 1 10.87 20.31 1.22
CA ASP A 1 10.82 20.61 2.65
C ASP A 1 9.90 19.68 3.44
N GLY A 2 9.21 18.74 2.77
CA GLY A 2 8.33 17.76 3.40
C GLY A 2 6.95 18.26 3.82
N THR A 3 6.53 19.42 3.33
CA THR A 3 5.19 19.98 3.55
C THR A 3 4.30 19.77 2.32
N VAL A 4 2.99 19.67 2.54
CA VAL A 4 2.00 19.55 1.46
C VAL A 4 1.58 20.96 1.01
N ASP A 5 1.68 21.24 -0.29
CA ASP A 5 1.11 22.45 -0.89
C ASP A 5 -0.41 22.24 -1.10
N TYR A 6 -1.20 22.59 -0.10
CA TYR A 6 -2.66 22.45 -0.17
C TYR A 6 -3.33 23.35 -1.22
N ASP A 7 -2.72 24.45 -1.62
CA ASP A 7 -3.23 25.27 -2.72
C ASP A 7 -3.11 24.54 -4.06
N TYR A 8 -1.98 23.84 -4.27
CA TYR A 8 -1.81 22.97 -5.43
C TYR A 8 -2.80 21.80 -5.39
N VAL A 9 -2.89 21.12 -4.25
CA VAL A 9 -3.81 19.98 -4.06
C VAL A 9 -5.26 20.38 -4.31
N LYS A 10 -5.65 21.57 -3.84
CA LYS A 10 -6.98 22.14 -4.11
C LYS A 10 -7.22 22.34 -5.61
N ARG A 11 -6.25 22.91 -6.34
CA ARG A 11 -6.37 23.07 -7.80
C ARG A 11 -6.56 21.74 -8.52
N VAL A 12 -5.87 20.67 -8.08
CA VAL A 12 -6.04 19.32 -8.65
C VAL A 12 -7.47 18.81 -8.44
N ARG A 13 -7.99 18.93 -7.21
CA ARG A 13 -9.37 18.53 -6.87
C ARG A 13 -10.39 19.29 -7.72
N ASP A 14 -10.30 20.62 -7.70
CA ASP A 14 -11.24 21.51 -8.39
C ASP A 14 -11.21 21.27 -9.92
N HIS A 15 -10.03 20.92 -10.47
CA HIS A 15 -9.92 20.57 -11.89
C HIS A 15 -10.56 19.22 -12.19
N ALA A 16 -10.33 18.20 -11.36
CA ALA A 16 -10.95 16.89 -11.50
C ALA A 16 -12.49 16.99 -11.48
N GLU A 17 -13.04 17.75 -10.54
CA GLU A 17 -14.48 18.03 -10.46
C GLU A 17 -14.97 18.73 -11.74
N LYS A 18 -14.27 19.78 -12.21
CA LYS A 18 -14.63 20.57 -13.40
C LYS A 18 -14.72 19.71 -14.67
N VAL A 19 -13.84 18.72 -14.81
CA VAL A 19 -13.81 17.83 -15.99
C VAL A 19 -14.64 16.55 -15.80
N GLY A 20 -15.32 16.39 -14.66
CA GLY A 20 -16.15 15.22 -14.38
C GLY A 20 -15.36 13.94 -14.18
N MET A 21 -14.09 14.02 -13.75
CA MET A 21 -13.21 12.86 -13.50
C MET A 21 -12.95 12.70 -11.98
N PRO A 22 -13.78 11.93 -11.26
CA PRO A 22 -13.59 11.75 -9.82
C PRO A 22 -12.27 11.02 -9.54
N LEU A 23 -11.59 11.45 -8.47
CA LEU A 23 -10.36 10.81 -8.00
C LEU A 23 -10.73 9.51 -7.25
N SER A 24 -10.28 8.36 -7.75
CA SER A 24 -10.67 7.04 -7.24
C SER A 24 -9.83 6.59 -6.05
N ALA A 25 -8.52 6.79 -6.12
CA ALA A 25 -7.56 6.35 -5.11
C ALA A 25 -6.30 7.21 -5.15
N PHE A 26 -5.55 7.21 -4.05
CA PHE A 26 -4.20 7.76 -3.97
C PHE A 26 -3.20 6.62 -3.82
N SER A 27 -2.12 6.64 -4.61
CA SER A 27 -1.07 5.62 -4.58
C SER A 27 0.23 6.19 -4.07
N LEU A 28 0.83 5.54 -3.07
CA LEU A 28 2.07 5.97 -2.44
C LEU A 28 3.06 4.82 -2.35
N ASN A 29 4.28 5.04 -2.84
CA ASN A 29 5.40 4.14 -2.57
C ASN A 29 5.87 4.33 -1.12
N ALA A 30 6.01 3.23 -0.40
CA ALA A 30 6.43 3.23 0.99
C ALA A 30 7.31 2.02 1.32
N CYS A 31 8.14 2.16 2.34
CA CYS A 31 8.87 1.04 2.93
C CYS A 31 8.97 1.27 4.44
N VAL A 32 8.33 0.40 5.21
CA VAL A 32 8.33 0.49 6.69
C VAL A 32 9.51 -0.22 7.33
N ILE A 33 10.32 -0.94 6.53
CA ILE A 33 11.59 -1.50 6.99
C ILE A 33 12.64 -0.41 6.96
N LYS A 34 13.02 0.06 8.13
CA LYS A 34 14.01 1.13 8.32
C LYS A 34 15.06 0.69 9.33
N PRO A 35 16.28 1.22 9.24
CA PRO A 35 17.36 0.87 10.17
C PRO A 35 17.04 1.14 11.63
N THR A 36 16.30 2.21 11.92
CA THR A 36 15.96 2.62 13.27
C THR A 36 14.45 2.81 13.48
N ALA A 37 14.00 2.74 14.73
CA ALA A 37 12.61 3.03 15.11
C ALA A 37 12.20 4.47 14.75
N ASP A 38 13.10 5.43 14.93
CA ASP A 38 12.84 6.85 14.60
C ASP A 38 12.66 7.06 13.09
N GLU A 39 13.44 6.39 12.25
CA GLU A 39 13.26 6.43 10.79
C GLU A 39 11.96 5.78 10.36
N ARG A 40 11.59 4.68 11.01
CA ARG A 40 10.29 4.04 10.77
C ARG A 40 9.14 4.96 11.18
N LYS A 41 9.24 5.59 12.35
CA LYS A 41 8.25 6.57 12.78
C LYS A 41 8.09 7.71 11.78
N ARG A 42 9.20 8.28 11.27
CA ARG A 42 9.15 9.32 10.24
C ARG A 42 8.47 8.83 8.95
N GLU A 43 8.69 7.57 8.56
CA GLU A 43 8.02 7.00 7.39
C GLU A 43 6.50 6.85 7.63
N LEU A 44 6.08 6.38 8.79
CA LEU A 44 4.67 6.30 9.14
C LEU A 44 4.01 7.69 9.20
N ASP A 45 4.69 8.67 9.78
CA ASP A 45 4.22 10.05 9.82
C ASP A 45 4.10 10.65 8.39
N ARG A 46 5.04 10.31 7.49
CA ARG A 46 4.96 10.69 6.07
C ARG A 46 3.72 10.07 5.39
N ILE A 47 3.46 8.79 5.63
CA ILE A 47 2.29 8.11 5.05
C ILE A 47 0.99 8.74 5.57
N ARG A 48 0.90 9.06 6.88
CA ARG A 48 -0.26 9.76 7.47
C ARG A 48 -0.48 11.14 6.84
N MET A 49 0.58 11.92 6.64
CA MET A 49 0.49 13.21 5.96
C MET A 49 -0.12 13.08 4.56
N TYR A 50 0.23 12.00 3.81
CA TYR A 50 -0.39 11.74 2.51
C TYR A 50 -1.82 11.20 2.63
N MET A 51 -2.19 10.53 3.72
CA MET A 51 -3.59 10.17 4.00
C MET A 51 -4.44 11.43 4.24
N ASP A 52 -3.93 12.39 5.01
CA ASP A 52 -4.61 13.69 5.21
C ASP A 52 -4.80 14.44 3.90
N MET A 53 -3.79 14.44 3.04
CA MET A 53 -3.87 15.04 1.71
C MET A 53 -4.90 14.30 0.83
N ALA A 54 -4.90 12.99 0.83
CA ALA A 54 -5.87 12.19 0.08
C ALA A 54 -7.30 12.43 0.59
N HIS A 55 -7.47 12.51 1.91
CA HIS A 55 -8.76 12.86 2.53
C HIS A 55 -9.23 14.26 2.10
N PHE A 56 -8.33 15.25 2.08
CA PHE A 56 -8.63 16.62 1.59
C PHE A 56 -9.06 16.63 0.12
N LEU A 57 -8.51 15.72 -0.71
CA LEU A 57 -8.93 15.51 -2.10
C LEU A 57 -10.30 14.82 -2.23
N GLY A 58 -10.91 14.38 -1.13
CA GLY A 58 -12.15 13.60 -1.14
C GLY A 58 -11.96 12.12 -1.45
N ILE A 59 -10.71 11.65 -1.54
CA ILE A 59 -10.36 10.26 -1.81
C ILE A 59 -10.64 9.42 -0.56
N LYS A 60 -11.27 8.25 -0.75
CA LYS A 60 -11.64 7.33 0.33
C LYS A 60 -10.77 6.09 0.42
N LYS A 61 -9.87 5.90 -0.54
CA LYS A 61 -9.01 4.72 -0.63
C LYS A 61 -7.57 5.13 -0.91
N MET A 62 -6.65 4.67 -0.08
CA MET A 62 -5.22 4.90 -0.29
C MET A 62 -4.48 3.57 -0.45
N ARG A 63 -3.82 3.41 -1.59
CA ARG A 63 -2.88 2.31 -1.81
C ARG A 63 -1.51 2.73 -1.29
N HIS A 64 -0.88 1.88 -0.49
CA HIS A 64 0.53 2.04 -0.12
C HIS A 64 1.26 0.69 -0.10
N ASP A 65 2.57 0.74 -0.30
CA ASP A 65 3.42 -0.42 -0.11
C ASP A 65 3.77 -0.61 1.37
N THR A 66 4.14 -1.83 1.73
CA THR A 66 4.84 -2.12 3.00
C THR A 66 6.35 -2.09 2.82
N CYS A 67 6.82 -2.54 1.65
CA CYS A 67 8.21 -2.45 1.20
C CYS A 67 8.22 -2.45 -0.33
N SER A 68 8.24 -1.27 -0.95
CA SER A 68 8.27 -1.13 -2.41
C SER A 68 9.64 -1.58 -2.95
N GLY A 69 9.61 -2.47 -3.94
CA GLY A 69 10.83 -2.99 -4.56
C GLY A 69 11.45 -4.14 -3.79
N GLN A 70 12.72 -4.00 -3.42
CA GLN A 70 13.49 -5.00 -2.66
C GLN A 70 13.58 -4.61 -1.19
N HIS A 71 13.89 -5.60 -0.35
CA HIS A 71 14.31 -5.31 1.02
C HIS A 71 15.51 -4.34 1.01
N PRO A 72 15.59 -3.35 1.92
CA PRO A 72 16.67 -2.33 1.91
C PRO A 72 18.09 -2.91 1.90
N ASN A 73 18.29 -4.09 2.48
CA ASN A 73 19.58 -4.79 2.47
C ASN A 73 19.75 -5.79 1.30
N GLY A 74 18.85 -5.79 0.33
CA GLY A 74 18.86 -6.72 -0.82
C GLY A 74 18.56 -8.18 -0.47
N ILE A 75 18.19 -8.49 0.78
CA ILE A 75 17.92 -9.84 1.25
C ILE A 75 16.46 -10.20 0.96
N ASN A 76 16.22 -11.29 0.25
CA ASN A 76 14.87 -11.80 -0.01
C ASN A 76 14.81 -13.30 0.31
N THR A 77 14.96 -13.64 1.60
CA THR A 77 14.84 -15.00 2.08
C THR A 77 13.60 -15.18 2.96
N PRO A 78 13.05 -16.39 3.09
CA PRO A 78 11.96 -16.67 4.02
C PRO A 78 12.29 -16.27 5.46
N GLU A 79 13.52 -16.54 5.92
CA GLU A 79 13.96 -16.22 7.28
C GLU A 79 14.00 -14.71 7.55
N GLN A 80 14.38 -13.90 6.54
CA GLN A 80 14.35 -12.45 6.68
C GLN A 80 12.90 -11.95 6.69
N PHE A 81 12.05 -12.51 5.83
CA PHE A 81 10.62 -12.17 5.84
C PHE A 81 9.97 -12.45 7.20
N GLU A 82 10.29 -13.58 7.84
CA GLU A 82 9.78 -13.89 9.18
C GLU A 82 10.21 -12.87 10.24
N LYS A 83 11.44 -12.37 10.15
CA LYS A 83 11.93 -11.30 11.06
C LYS A 83 11.21 -9.99 10.86
N ASP A 84 10.89 -9.64 9.62
CA ASP A 84 10.24 -8.37 9.25
C ASP A 84 8.72 -8.43 9.41
N PHE A 85 8.14 -9.62 9.38
CA PHE A 85 6.70 -9.81 9.37
C PHE A 85 5.96 -9.09 10.50
N PRO A 86 6.38 -9.14 11.76
CA PRO A 86 5.74 -8.37 12.84
C PRO A 86 5.75 -6.86 12.57
N VAL A 87 6.84 -6.34 11.99
CA VAL A 87 6.97 -4.91 11.65
C VAL A 87 5.95 -4.51 10.59
N PHE A 88 5.73 -5.35 9.58
CA PHE A 88 4.69 -5.11 8.57
C PHE A 88 3.29 -5.08 9.19
N VAL A 89 2.98 -6.08 10.02
CA VAL A 89 1.66 -6.19 10.66
C VAL A 89 1.37 -4.97 11.53
N ASP A 90 2.32 -4.59 12.40
CA ASP A 90 2.14 -3.47 13.32
C ASP A 90 2.02 -2.14 12.57
N ALA A 91 2.87 -1.91 11.57
CA ALA A 91 2.83 -0.70 10.75
C ALA A 91 1.49 -0.56 9.98
N VAL A 92 1.02 -1.65 9.36
CA VAL A 92 -0.24 -1.62 8.61
C VAL A 92 -1.43 -1.41 9.52
N ARG A 93 -1.45 -2.04 10.71
CA ARG A 93 -2.49 -1.81 11.73
C ARG A 93 -2.54 -0.35 12.15
N GLU A 94 -1.40 0.24 12.48
CA GLU A 94 -1.28 1.64 12.90
C GLU A 94 -1.78 2.60 11.81
N LEU A 95 -1.45 2.34 10.55
CA LEU A 95 -1.92 3.12 9.41
C LEU A 95 -3.42 2.91 9.15
N ALA A 96 -3.92 1.69 9.28
CA ALA A 96 -5.33 1.37 9.12
C ALA A 96 -6.19 2.04 10.20
N ASP A 97 -5.74 1.99 11.46
CA ASP A 97 -6.43 2.63 12.57
C ASP A 97 -6.47 4.16 12.38
N TYR A 98 -5.39 4.77 11.86
CA TYR A 98 -5.38 6.18 11.49
C TYR A 98 -6.34 6.48 10.32
N ALA A 99 -6.29 5.70 9.24
CA ALA A 99 -7.18 5.86 8.09
C ALA A 99 -8.66 5.77 8.49
N ALA A 100 -9.00 4.91 9.46
CA ALA A 100 -10.36 4.80 9.99
C ALA A 100 -10.84 6.11 10.62
N THR A 101 -9.96 6.89 11.28
CA THR A 101 -10.33 8.21 11.84
C THR A 101 -10.71 9.22 10.76
N LEU A 102 -10.23 9.02 9.53
CA LEU A 102 -10.52 9.84 8.35
C LEU A 102 -11.69 9.29 7.52
N GLY A 103 -12.31 8.18 7.95
CA GLY A 103 -13.33 7.47 7.17
C GLY A 103 -12.77 6.90 5.86
N MET A 104 -11.50 6.47 5.87
CA MET A 104 -10.78 5.93 4.72
C MET A 104 -10.45 4.45 4.91
N SER A 105 -10.26 3.75 3.79
CA SER A 105 -9.63 2.43 3.74
C SER A 105 -8.21 2.52 3.17
N THR A 106 -7.38 1.52 3.51
CA THR A 106 -6.06 1.34 2.89
C THR A 106 -6.01 0.03 2.11
N THR A 107 -5.20 0.01 1.07
CA THR A 107 -4.93 -1.21 0.30
C THR A 107 -3.44 -1.43 0.17
N LEU A 108 -3.03 -2.68 0.31
CA LEU A 108 -1.67 -3.12 0.05
C LEU A 108 -1.58 -3.68 -1.36
N GLU A 109 -0.59 -3.26 -2.13
CA GLU A 109 -0.36 -3.83 -3.46
C GLU A 109 0.70 -4.93 -3.41
N ASN A 110 0.46 -6.01 -4.15
CA ASN A 110 1.52 -6.96 -4.49
C ASN A 110 2.47 -6.31 -5.48
N HIS A 111 3.52 -5.66 -4.95
CA HIS A 111 4.42 -4.81 -5.73
C HIS A 111 5.89 -5.06 -5.35
N GLY A 112 6.77 -4.97 -6.36
CA GLY A 112 8.20 -5.17 -6.20
C GLY A 112 8.58 -6.65 -6.09
N LEU A 113 9.59 -6.96 -5.27
CA LEU A 113 10.16 -8.31 -5.18
C LEU A 113 10.03 -8.93 -3.78
N TYR A 114 9.79 -8.13 -2.74
CA TYR A 114 9.88 -8.62 -1.37
C TYR A 114 8.52 -9.01 -0.77
N VAL A 115 7.51 -8.16 -0.89
CA VAL A 115 6.16 -8.43 -0.36
C VAL A 115 5.15 -8.53 -1.52
N ASN A 116 5.50 -9.28 -2.57
CA ASN A 116 4.69 -9.39 -3.78
C ASN A 116 3.97 -10.75 -3.88
N GLY A 117 4.65 -11.87 -3.56
CA GLY A 117 4.09 -13.20 -3.74
C GLY A 117 2.75 -13.42 -3.02
N ALA A 118 1.84 -14.17 -3.65
CA ALA A 118 0.48 -14.38 -3.17
C ALA A 118 0.41 -14.89 -1.72
N ASP A 119 1.27 -15.82 -1.35
CA ASP A 119 1.26 -16.40 0.00
C ASP A 119 1.72 -15.39 1.06
N ARG A 120 2.70 -14.52 0.75
CA ARG A 120 3.12 -13.43 1.62
C ARG A 120 2.01 -12.40 1.79
N MET A 121 1.34 -12.02 0.70
CA MET A 121 0.23 -11.05 0.72
C MET A 121 -0.96 -11.57 1.53
N VAL A 122 -1.42 -12.79 1.25
CA VAL A 122 -2.54 -13.40 1.97
C VAL A 122 -2.24 -13.52 3.47
N ARG A 123 -1.03 -13.94 3.80
CA ARG A 123 -0.60 -14.06 5.19
C ARG A 123 -0.58 -12.71 5.91
N LEU A 124 -0.06 -11.66 5.24
CA LEU A 124 -0.01 -10.31 5.80
C LEU A 124 -1.42 -9.75 6.04
N LEU A 125 -2.31 -9.83 5.05
CA LEU A 125 -3.68 -9.34 5.15
C LEU A 125 -4.46 -10.05 6.27
N ASN A 126 -4.32 -11.38 6.39
CA ASN A 126 -4.94 -12.13 7.48
C ASN A 126 -4.39 -11.75 8.85
N ALA A 127 -3.08 -11.51 8.95
CA ALA A 127 -2.46 -11.14 10.23
C ALA A 127 -2.81 -9.70 10.64
N VAL A 128 -2.95 -8.79 9.70
CA VAL A 128 -3.37 -7.40 9.97
C VAL A 128 -4.76 -7.35 10.58
N ASP A 129 -5.70 -8.12 10.06
CA ASP A 129 -7.06 -8.28 10.59
C ASP A 129 -7.72 -6.93 10.94
N ARG A 130 -7.88 -6.09 9.90
CA ARG A 130 -8.60 -4.81 9.99
C ARG A 130 -9.62 -4.70 8.86
N PRO A 131 -10.88 -4.33 9.15
CA PRO A 131 -11.98 -4.33 8.18
C PRO A 131 -11.80 -3.27 7.07
N ASN A 132 -10.95 -2.27 7.31
CA ASN A 132 -10.64 -1.21 6.35
C ASN A 132 -9.28 -1.42 5.65
N VAL A 133 -8.74 -2.64 5.66
CA VAL A 133 -7.53 -3.03 4.92
C VAL A 133 -7.88 -4.08 3.88
N GLY A 134 -7.63 -3.75 2.62
CA GLY A 134 -7.78 -4.66 1.50
C GLY A 134 -6.51 -4.78 0.67
N MET A 135 -6.66 -5.30 -0.53
CA MET A 135 -5.58 -5.48 -1.50
C MET A 135 -5.84 -4.65 -2.77
N THR A 136 -4.84 -3.95 -3.23
CA THR A 136 -4.74 -3.58 -4.64
C THR A 136 -4.10 -4.76 -5.35
N LEU A 137 -4.92 -5.55 -6.02
CA LEU A 137 -4.50 -6.76 -6.73
C LEU A 137 -3.98 -6.38 -8.12
N ASP A 138 -2.66 -6.33 -8.28
CA ASP A 138 -2.02 -6.19 -9.59
C ASP A 138 -1.78 -7.59 -10.20
N VAL A 139 -2.48 -7.91 -11.25
CA VAL A 139 -2.49 -9.26 -11.83
C VAL A 139 -1.17 -9.62 -12.51
N GLY A 140 -0.42 -8.63 -13.01
CA GLY A 140 0.86 -8.84 -13.70
C GLY A 140 2.05 -8.89 -12.76
N ASN A 141 2.01 -8.19 -11.64
CA ASN A 141 3.16 -8.12 -10.72
C ASN A 141 3.59 -9.48 -10.15
N PHE A 142 2.73 -10.47 -10.12
CA PHE A 142 3.08 -11.83 -9.69
C PHE A 142 4.20 -12.45 -10.52
N LEU A 143 4.30 -12.09 -11.81
CA LEU A 143 5.38 -12.53 -12.68
C LEU A 143 6.77 -12.08 -12.21
N CYS A 144 6.86 -10.96 -11.47
CA CYS A 144 8.12 -10.46 -10.93
C CYS A 144 8.75 -11.38 -9.86
N VAL A 145 7.97 -12.31 -9.30
CA VAL A 145 8.39 -13.24 -8.24
C VAL A 145 8.14 -14.70 -8.60
N ASP A 146 8.03 -14.98 -9.89
CA ASP A 146 7.80 -16.32 -10.46
C ASP A 146 6.50 -17.02 -9.97
N ASP A 147 5.54 -16.24 -9.42
CA ASP A 147 4.20 -16.74 -9.15
C ASP A 147 3.40 -16.81 -10.46
N ARG A 148 2.64 -17.87 -10.63
CA ARG A 148 1.70 -18.01 -11.76
C ARG A 148 0.49 -17.12 -11.52
N PRO A 149 0.24 -16.08 -12.37
CA PRO A 149 -0.82 -15.10 -12.11
C PRO A 149 -2.20 -15.71 -11.91
N GLU A 150 -2.58 -16.72 -12.69
CA GLU A 150 -3.89 -17.37 -12.58
C GLU A 150 -4.09 -18.07 -11.23
N VAL A 151 -3.02 -18.61 -10.63
CA VAL A 151 -3.06 -19.24 -9.30
C VAL A 151 -3.03 -18.17 -8.20
N ALA A 152 -2.16 -17.18 -8.34
CA ALA A 152 -1.99 -16.10 -7.39
C ALA A 152 -3.26 -15.25 -7.28
N VAL A 153 -3.88 -14.89 -8.42
CA VAL A 153 -5.16 -14.17 -8.46
C VAL A 153 -6.25 -14.97 -7.74
N ALA A 154 -6.36 -16.28 -8.00
CA ALA A 154 -7.36 -17.12 -7.34
C ALA A 154 -7.20 -17.15 -5.81
N LYS A 155 -5.97 -17.07 -5.29
CA LYS A 155 -5.69 -16.96 -3.84
C LYS A 155 -6.06 -15.59 -3.27
N CYS A 156 -5.82 -14.52 -4.03
CA CYS A 156 -5.85 -13.14 -3.53
C CYS A 156 -7.18 -12.41 -3.80
N ILE A 157 -7.97 -12.84 -4.77
CA ILE A 157 -9.15 -12.09 -5.26
C ILE A 157 -10.17 -11.75 -4.15
N LYS A 158 -10.32 -12.58 -3.15
CA LYS A 158 -11.24 -12.33 -2.03
C LYS A 158 -10.83 -11.14 -1.14
N TYR A 159 -9.58 -10.69 -1.24
CA TYR A 159 -9.06 -9.54 -0.50
C TYR A 159 -9.03 -8.27 -1.36
N ALA A 160 -9.33 -8.39 -2.67
CA ALA A 160 -9.19 -7.30 -3.61
C ALA A 160 -10.26 -6.23 -3.40
N ASP A 161 -9.83 -5.03 -3.09
CA ASP A 161 -10.61 -3.80 -3.08
C ASP A 161 -10.42 -2.97 -4.35
N MET A 162 -9.31 -3.19 -5.03
CA MET A 162 -8.95 -2.57 -6.30
C MET A 162 -8.14 -3.57 -7.13
N ILE A 163 -8.30 -3.50 -8.45
CA ILE A 163 -7.57 -4.36 -9.38
C ILE A 163 -6.78 -3.48 -10.36
N HIS A 164 -5.49 -3.78 -10.51
CA HIS A 164 -4.66 -3.27 -11.59
C HIS A 164 -4.51 -4.35 -12.66
N LEU A 165 -4.98 -4.03 -13.87
CA LEU A 165 -4.78 -4.88 -15.04
C LEU A 165 -3.47 -4.48 -15.71
N LYS A 166 -2.48 -5.34 -15.61
CA LYS A 166 -1.12 -5.13 -16.07
C LYS A 166 -0.60 -6.38 -16.75
N ASP A 167 0.22 -6.20 -17.76
CA ASP A 167 0.94 -7.26 -18.45
C ASP A 167 2.40 -6.86 -18.68
N PHE A 168 3.26 -7.83 -18.97
CA PHE A 168 4.67 -7.66 -19.32
C PHE A 168 4.92 -8.27 -20.71
N TYR A 169 5.59 -7.53 -21.57
CA TYR A 169 5.98 -7.94 -22.92
C TYR A 169 7.48 -8.16 -23.00
#